data_e96ab9e00c04e9114df5cc416ea3c5bd
#
_entry.id   e96ab9e00c04e9114df5cc416ea3c5bd
#
_cell.length_a   1.000
_cell.length_b   1.000
_cell.length_c   1.000
_cell.angle_alpha   90.00
_cell.angle_beta   90.00
_cell.angle_gamma   90.00
#
_symmetry.space_group_name_H-M   'P 1'
#
loop_
_entity.id
_entity.type
_entity.pdbx_description
1 polymer ?
#
loop_
_entity_poly.entity_id
_entity_poly.type
_entity_poly.pdbx_seq_one_letter_code
_entity_poly.pdbx_strand_id
1 'polypeptide(L)'
;MELIEKFETKNQYKTKNWDTEHTFKYLFKSDDKVIEIGYFIHFKDNQEVKKVIELSSSYGCPMKCKFCASEVIEDFKLITSKELIEIVDYIFNDNNIEENAKVLLAITGIGDLTFTLKNVISFINDISKKYKNLRFDVSTIKLNSEILKELEQFKNKDLIRNVQITFVSDKEDIRKLIPYMEDRIYSFSNIAELMKNSMLSNFRINYVMIKGVNDNNEMWSKFINNLILIKDKIKVRISKLNETKSSQKYNLKPADISDMEQFSKLLTDNGIANYMFYSSKNDNMNCGQLISEVCTETTSCECENV
;
A
#
# COMPACT_ATOMS: atom_id res chain seq x y z
N MET A 1 -13.61 4.81 18.37
CA MET A 1 -12.37 3.98 18.21
C MET A 1 -11.56 4.04 19.49
N GLU A 2 -11.07 2.92 19.97
CA GLU A 2 -10.25 2.80 21.19
C GLU A 2 -8.81 2.42 20.77
N LEU A 3 -7.81 3.14 21.29
CA LEU A 3 -6.41 2.76 21.12
C LEU A 3 -6.11 1.57 22.06
N ILE A 4 -5.60 0.47 21.47
CA ILE A 4 -5.13 -0.69 22.24
C ILE A 4 -3.66 -0.52 22.58
N GLU A 5 -2.84 -0.19 21.55
CA GLU A 5 -1.39 -0.19 21.70
C GLU A 5 -0.72 0.76 20.70
N LYS A 6 0.44 1.29 21.10
CA LYS A 6 1.29 2.14 20.27
C LYS A 6 2.73 1.63 20.32
N PHE A 7 3.31 1.42 19.16
CA PHE A 7 4.72 1.05 18.99
C PHE A 7 5.49 2.19 18.36
N GLU A 8 6.76 2.30 18.67
CA GLU A 8 7.64 3.33 18.15
C GLU A 8 8.99 2.76 17.77
N THR A 9 9.54 3.20 16.66
CA THR A 9 10.92 2.89 16.26
C THR A 9 11.53 4.02 15.44
N LYS A 10 12.86 4.09 15.46
CA LYS A 10 13.63 5.04 14.66
C LYS A 10 14.62 4.29 13.79
N ASN A 11 14.50 4.46 12.49
CA ASN A 11 15.34 3.80 11.47
C ASN A 11 16.21 4.83 10.76
N GLN A 12 17.47 4.46 10.48
CA GLN A 12 18.37 5.25 9.66
C GLN A 12 18.43 4.68 8.26
N TYR A 13 18.32 5.57 7.27
CA TYR A 13 18.38 5.24 5.86
C TYR A 13 19.34 6.19 5.13
N LYS A 14 19.88 5.71 3.99
CA LYS A 14 20.64 6.56 3.06
C LYS A 14 19.85 6.66 1.76
N THR A 15 18.94 7.61 1.66
CA THR A 15 18.17 7.86 0.46
C THR A 15 18.42 9.28 -0.07
N LYS A 16 18.04 9.54 -1.34
CA LYS A 16 18.10 10.88 -1.92
C LYS A 16 17.19 11.87 -1.20
N ASN A 17 16.06 11.42 -0.67
CA ASN A 17 14.98 12.26 -0.17
C ASN A 17 14.95 12.37 1.35
N TRP A 18 15.42 11.36 2.07
CA TRP A 18 15.44 11.33 3.54
C TRP A 18 16.48 10.31 4.03
N ASP A 19 16.96 10.49 5.26
CA ASP A 19 18.01 9.70 5.88
C ASP A 19 17.59 9.04 7.21
N THR A 20 16.52 9.54 7.83
CA THR A 20 15.95 8.98 9.05
C THR A 20 14.44 8.94 8.94
N GLU A 21 13.86 7.85 9.41
CA GLU A 21 12.42 7.67 9.58
C GLU A 21 12.10 7.38 11.04
N HIS A 22 11.19 8.17 11.61
CA HIS A 22 10.57 7.89 12.88
C HIS A 22 9.20 7.29 12.60
N THR A 23 8.98 6.08 13.03
CA THR A 23 7.78 5.30 12.74
C THR A 23 7.02 5.00 14.00
N PHE A 24 5.72 5.25 13.96
CA PHE A 24 4.75 4.81 14.96
C PHE A 24 3.76 3.85 14.31
N LYS A 25 3.44 2.78 15.01
CA LYS A 25 2.33 1.89 14.68
C LYS A 25 1.30 1.94 15.78
N TYR A 26 0.04 2.06 15.39
CA TYR A 26 -1.10 2.12 16.29
C TYR A 26 -2.02 0.95 15.99
N LEU A 27 -2.49 0.29 17.04
CA LEU A 27 -3.59 -0.66 16.98
C LEU A 27 -4.82 -0.02 17.62
N PHE A 28 -5.88 0.11 16.83
CA PHE A 28 -7.17 0.58 17.30
C PHE A 28 -8.20 -0.54 17.29
N LYS A 29 -9.16 -0.49 18.22
CA LYS A 29 -10.28 -1.41 18.29
C LYS A 29 -11.59 -0.69 18.04
N SER A 30 -12.48 -1.34 17.29
CA SER A 30 -13.89 -0.98 17.15
C SER A 30 -14.70 -2.26 17.23
N ASP A 31 -15.57 -2.34 18.24
CA ASP A 31 -16.26 -3.57 18.63
C ASP A 31 -15.24 -4.70 18.94
N ASP A 32 -15.33 -5.81 18.20
CA ASP A 32 -14.43 -6.97 18.29
C ASP A 32 -13.26 -6.94 17.32
N LYS A 33 -13.15 -5.90 16.48
CA LYS A 33 -12.19 -5.84 15.37
C LYS A 33 -11.05 -4.87 15.65
N VAL A 34 -9.85 -5.29 15.25
CA VAL A 34 -8.62 -4.51 15.39
C VAL A 34 -8.16 -4.01 14.03
N ILE A 35 -7.62 -2.79 13.99
CA ILE A 35 -7.03 -2.18 12.81
C ILE A 35 -5.62 -1.65 13.11
N GLU A 36 -4.72 -1.82 12.15
CA GLU A 36 -3.37 -1.29 12.18
C GLU A 36 -3.27 0.00 11.36
N ILE A 37 -2.63 1.01 11.94
CA ILE A 37 -2.35 2.31 11.30
C ILE A 37 -0.87 2.64 11.49
N GLY A 38 -0.22 3.16 10.45
CA GLY A 38 1.16 3.63 10.50
C GLY A 38 1.25 5.15 10.49
N TYR A 39 2.16 5.72 11.27
CA TYR A 39 2.54 7.12 11.15
C TYR A 39 4.06 7.22 11.00
N PHE A 40 4.50 7.88 9.92
CA PHE A 40 5.91 7.95 9.53
C PHE A 40 6.33 9.41 9.39
N ILE A 41 7.41 9.78 10.06
CA ILE A 41 8.04 11.09 9.93
C ILE A 41 9.41 10.89 9.29
N HIS A 42 9.59 11.47 8.11
CA HIS A 42 10.86 11.40 7.40
C HIS A 42 11.68 12.65 7.65
N PHE A 43 12.94 12.45 7.95
CA PHE A 43 13.91 13.53 8.20
C PHE A 43 15.04 13.49 7.17
N LYS A 44 15.55 14.66 6.83
CA LYS A 44 16.77 14.84 6.06
C LYS A 44 17.62 15.92 6.73
N ASP A 45 18.90 15.61 6.95
CA ASP A 45 19.83 16.51 7.63
C ASP A 45 19.25 17.02 8.97
N ASN A 46 18.62 16.14 9.74
CA ASN A 46 17.88 16.40 10.99
C ASN A 46 16.65 17.34 10.85
N GLN A 47 16.24 17.68 9.64
CA GLN A 47 15.01 18.44 9.41
C GLN A 47 13.88 17.52 8.98
N GLU A 48 12.70 17.74 9.54
CA GLU A 48 11.50 17.04 9.10
C GLU A 48 11.14 17.46 7.67
N VAL A 49 11.04 16.50 6.77
CA VAL A 49 10.75 16.74 5.36
C VAL A 49 9.38 16.20 4.93
N LYS A 50 8.79 15.26 5.70
CA LYS A 50 7.51 14.65 5.33
C LYS A 50 6.85 13.92 6.48
N LYS A 51 5.52 14.06 6.59
CA LYS A 51 4.64 13.28 7.44
C LYS A 51 3.74 12.39 6.58
N VAL A 52 3.60 11.12 6.94
CA VAL A 52 2.72 10.15 6.26
C VAL A 52 1.92 9.38 7.31
N ILE A 53 0.60 9.37 7.16
CA ILE A 53 -0.26 8.44 7.91
C ILE A 53 -0.71 7.37 6.93
N GLU A 54 -0.31 6.11 7.16
CA GLU A 54 -0.76 4.95 6.40
C GLU A 54 -2.04 4.42 7.04
N LEU A 55 -3.11 4.47 6.27
CA LEU A 55 -4.45 4.06 6.69
C LEU A 55 -4.83 2.72 6.05
N SER A 56 -5.46 1.87 6.83
CA SER A 56 -6.21 0.72 6.33
C SER A 56 -7.64 1.15 5.98
N SER A 57 -8.23 0.58 4.94
CA SER A 57 -9.60 0.91 4.50
C SER A 57 -10.64 -0.15 4.86
N SER A 58 -10.19 -1.27 5.43
CA SER A 58 -11.01 -2.37 5.92
C SER A 58 -10.31 -3.14 7.03
N TYR A 59 -11.06 -3.94 7.79
CA TYR A 59 -10.55 -4.81 8.86
C TYR A 59 -9.87 -6.07 8.34
N GLY A 60 -10.14 -6.47 7.11
CA GLY A 60 -9.47 -7.56 6.40
C GLY A 60 -9.51 -7.27 4.91
N CYS A 61 -8.98 -8.16 4.07
CA CYS A 61 -8.93 -7.96 2.64
C CYS A 61 -9.39 -9.22 1.87
N PRO A 62 -10.50 -9.15 1.10
CA PRO A 62 -10.97 -10.29 0.32
C PRO A 62 -10.03 -10.70 -0.82
N MET A 63 -9.05 -9.88 -1.19
CA MET A 63 -8.04 -10.23 -2.21
C MET A 63 -7.25 -11.48 -1.82
N LYS A 64 -7.00 -11.70 -0.52
CA LYS A 64 -6.26 -12.87 0.01
C LYS A 64 -4.92 -13.10 -0.69
N CYS A 65 -4.18 -12.02 -0.96
CA CYS A 65 -2.88 -12.10 -1.62
C CYS A 65 -1.88 -12.88 -0.78
N LYS A 66 -1.33 -13.97 -1.30
CA LYS A 66 -0.42 -14.87 -0.60
C LYS A 66 0.92 -14.24 -0.20
N PHE A 67 1.25 -13.09 -0.76
CA PHE A 67 2.42 -12.30 -0.43
C PHE A 67 2.14 -11.16 0.58
N CYS A 68 0.90 -11.04 1.04
CA CYS A 68 0.46 -9.95 1.90
C CYS A 68 0.19 -10.44 3.33
N ALA A 69 0.63 -9.68 4.33
CA ALA A 69 0.39 -10.00 5.73
C ALA A 69 -1.10 -10.11 6.09
N SER A 70 -1.97 -9.35 5.42
CA SER A 70 -3.42 -9.39 5.68
C SER A 70 -4.14 -10.63 5.14
N GLU A 71 -3.44 -11.58 4.51
CA GLU A 71 -4.04 -12.84 4.03
C GLU A 71 -4.67 -13.65 5.16
N VAL A 72 -4.01 -13.66 6.32
CA VAL A 72 -4.45 -14.43 7.51
C VAL A 72 -5.66 -13.83 8.23
N ILE A 73 -6.05 -12.58 7.93
CA ILE A 73 -7.19 -11.92 8.56
C ILE A 73 -8.46 -12.38 7.84
N GLU A 74 -9.28 -13.21 8.47
CA GLU A 74 -10.42 -13.87 7.81
C GLU A 74 -11.59 -12.92 7.58
N ASP A 75 -11.93 -12.13 8.58
CA ASP A 75 -13.09 -11.24 8.57
C ASP A 75 -12.88 -10.00 7.71
N PHE A 76 -13.83 -9.72 6.84
CA PHE A 76 -13.89 -8.48 6.08
C PHE A 76 -15.01 -7.58 6.58
N LYS A 77 -14.67 -6.35 6.98
CA LYS A 77 -15.62 -5.27 7.29
C LYS A 77 -15.04 -3.95 6.79
N LEU A 78 -15.85 -3.13 6.16
CA LEU A 78 -15.45 -1.78 5.77
C LEU A 78 -15.25 -0.92 7.02
N ILE A 79 -14.21 -0.07 6.98
CA ILE A 79 -14.04 0.99 7.97
C ILE A 79 -14.82 2.20 7.47
N THR A 80 -15.66 2.76 8.29
CA THR A 80 -16.48 3.92 7.91
C THR A 80 -15.64 5.19 7.78
N SER A 81 -16.11 6.17 6.99
CA SER A 81 -15.48 7.50 6.91
C SER A 81 -15.32 8.13 8.30
N LYS A 82 -16.33 7.98 9.17
CA LYS A 82 -16.31 8.49 10.54
C LYS A 82 -15.18 7.86 11.37
N GLU A 83 -15.03 6.53 11.34
CA GLU A 83 -13.96 5.83 12.05
C GLU A 83 -12.57 6.27 11.55
N LEU A 84 -12.38 6.42 10.24
CA LEU A 84 -11.12 6.91 9.68
C LEU A 84 -10.80 8.35 10.11
N ILE A 85 -11.81 9.21 10.20
CA ILE A 85 -11.63 10.58 10.71
C ILE A 85 -11.24 10.57 12.19
N GLU A 86 -11.91 9.78 13.01
CA GLU A 86 -11.57 9.64 14.44
C GLU A 86 -10.12 9.17 14.64
N ILE A 87 -9.65 8.22 13.81
CA ILE A 87 -8.26 7.75 13.82
C ILE A 87 -7.29 8.87 13.45
N VAL A 88 -7.55 9.59 12.36
CA VAL A 88 -6.69 10.70 11.93
C VAL A 88 -6.66 11.80 13.00
N ASP A 89 -7.80 12.15 13.58
CA ASP A 89 -7.89 13.13 14.66
C ASP A 89 -7.05 12.70 15.88
N TYR A 90 -7.14 11.41 16.24
CA TYR A 90 -6.33 10.88 17.32
C TYR A 90 -4.83 11.04 17.03
N ILE A 91 -4.37 10.66 15.83
CA ILE A 91 -2.94 10.73 15.46
C ILE A 91 -2.47 12.18 15.42
N PHE A 92 -3.29 13.11 14.92
CA PHE A 92 -2.97 14.54 14.92
C PHE A 92 -2.77 15.06 16.33
N ASN A 93 -3.67 14.74 17.26
CA ASN A 93 -3.61 15.15 18.66
C ASN A 93 -2.43 14.51 19.39
N ASP A 94 -2.25 13.19 19.25
CA ASP A 94 -1.20 12.42 19.95
C ASP A 94 0.23 12.86 19.55
N ASN A 95 0.39 13.35 18.32
CA ASN A 95 1.68 13.80 17.79
C ASN A 95 1.80 15.33 17.65
N ASN A 96 0.87 16.10 18.19
CA ASN A 96 0.83 17.56 18.12
C ASN A 96 0.98 18.08 16.68
N ILE A 97 0.28 17.44 15.73
CA ILE A 97 0.29 17.85 14.32
C ILE A 97 -0.69 19.02 14.15
N GLU A 98 -0.20 20.15 13.68
CA GLU A 98 -1.05 21.31 13.43
C GLU A 98 -2.08 21.04 12.31
N GLU A 99 -3.28 21.61 12.41
CA GLU A 99 -4.37 21.40 11.43
C GLU A 99 -3.99 21.82 10.00
N ASN A 100 -3.08 22.78 9.86
CA ASN A 100 -2.58 23.27 8.57
C ASN A 100 -1.30 22.56 8.10
N ALA A 101 -0.81 21.55 8.83
CA ALA A 101 0.39 20.80 8.46
C ALA A 101 0.18 20.06 7.13
N LYS A 102 1.26 19.96 6.35
CA LYS A 102 1.27 19.13 5.13
C LYS A 102 1.41 17.66 5.50
N VAL A 103 0.33 16.91 5.37
CA VAL A 103 0.30 15.47 5.69
C VAL A 103 -0.17 14.68 4.48
N LEU A 104 0.51 13.56 4.22
CA LEU A 104 0.07 12.55 3.27
C LEU A 104 -0.73 11.47 4.00
N LEU A 105 -1.98 11.28 3.63
CA LEU A 105 -2.80 10.15 4.03
C LEU A 105 -2.68 9.06 2.97
N ALA A 106 -1.93 8.00 3.26
CA ALA A 106 -1.69 6.90 2.34
C ALA A 106 -2.66 5.76 2.65
N ILE A 107 -3.73 5.63 1.87
CA ILE A 107 -4.71 4.53 1.98
C ILE A 107 -4.13 3.32 1.26
N THR A 108 -3.09 2.75 1.85
CA THR A 108 -2.26 1.67 1.30
C THR A 108 -2.04 0.52 2.29
N GLY A 109 -2.67 0.60 3.46
CA GLY A 109 -2.69 -0.43 4.47
C GLY A 109 -3.60 -1.60 4.08
N ILE A 110 -4.30 -2.17 5.06
CA ILE A 110 -5.22 -3.31 4.84
C ILE A 110 -6.44 -2.85 4.04
N GLY A 111 -6.80 -3.64 3.01
CA GLY A 111 -7.91 -3.37 2.12
C GLY A 111 -7.46 -3.10 0.68
N ASP A 112 -8.43 -3.01 -0.21
CA ASP A 112 -8.21 -2.71 -1.64
C ASP A 112 -9.38 -1.88 -2.16
N LEU A 113 -9.11 -0.90 -3.05
CA LEU A 113 -10.14 -0.03 -3.63
C LEU A 113 -11.25 -0.79 -4.34
N THR A 114 -10.99 -2.00 -4.84
CA THR A 114 -12.03 -2.86 -5.43
C THR A 114 -13.26 -3.01 -4.51
N PHE A 115 -13.03 -3.00 -3.20
CA PHE A 115 -14.10 -3.19 -2.19
C PHE A 115 -14.41 -1.91 -1.42
N THR A 116 -13.49 -0.95 -1.36
CA THR A 116 -13.55 0.16 -0.41
C THR A 116 -13.70 1.54 -1.06
N LEU A 117 -13.76 1.61 -2.40
CA LEU A 117 -13.69 2.86 -3.18
C LEU A 117 -14.67 3.93 -2.69
N LYS A 118 -15.96 3.59 -2.54
CA LYS A 118 -16.99 4.56 -2.12
C LYS A 118 -16.73 5.11 -0.72
N ASN A 119 -16.29 4.26 0.20
CA ASN A 119 -15.93 4.69 1.56
C ASN A 119 -14.69 5.59 1.55
N VAL A 120 -13.70 5.25 0.73
CA VAL A 120 -12.46 6.05 0.58
C VAL A 120 -12.79 7.44 0.00
N ILE A 121 -13.63 7.51 -1.04
CA ILE A 121 -14.09 8.78 -1.62
C ILE A 121 -14.85 9.61 -0.57
N SER A 122 -15.76 9.00 0.19
CA SER A 122 -16.48 9.68 1.27
C SER A 122 -15.51 10.22 2.32
N PHE A 123 -14.58 9.40 2.78
CA PHE A 123 -13.55 9.81 3.74
C PHE A 123 -12.72 11.00 3.23
N ILE A 124 -12.22 10.96 1.99
CA ILE A 124 -11.44 12.06 1.41
C ILE A 124 -12.27 13.34 1.38
N ASN A 125 -13.53 13.26 0.99
CA ASN A 125 -14.43 14.41 0.98
C ASN A 125 -14.62 15.03 2.37
N ASP A 126 -14.81 14.20 3.39
CA ASP A 126 -15.14 14.66 4.72
C ASP A 126 -13.92 15.19 5.47
N ILE A 127 -12.80 14.47 5.44
CA ILE A 127 -11.56 14.88 6.12
C ILE A 127 -10.95 16.14 5.53
N SER A 128 -11.11 16.37 4.21
CA SER A 128 -10.60 17.57 3.52
C SER A 128 -11.35 18.84 3.87
N LYS A 129 -12.55 18.74 4.48
CA LYS A 129 -13.27 19.90 5.03
C LYS A 129 -12.60 20.39 6.30
N LYS A 130 -12.03 19.47 7.09
CA LYS A 130 -11.37 19.76 8.37
C LYS A 130 -9.92 20.19 8.18
N TYR A 131 -9.11 19.39 7.47
CA TYR A 131 -7.69 19.61 7.27
C TYR A 131 -7.39 20.05 5.83
N LYS A 132 -6.77 21.23 5.63
CA LYS A 132 -6.65 21.87 4.30
C LYS A 132 -5.46 21.43 3.47
N ASN A 133 -4.38 20.98 4.10
CA ASN A 133 -3.12 20.66 3.42
C ASN A 133 -2.86 19.16 3.29
N LEU A 134 -3.93 18.38 3.20
CA LEU A 134 -3.84 16.94 2.97
C LEU A 134 -3.58 16.60 1.50
N ARG A 135 -2.88 15.49 1.29
CA ARG A 135 -2.76 14.77 0.02
C ARG A 135 -3.03 13.30 0.27
N PHE A 136 -3.48 12.59 -0.75
CA PHE A 136 -3.87 11.20 -0.62
C PHE A 136 -3.13 10.32 -1.62
N ASP A 137 -2.66 9.16 -1.18
CA ASP A 137 -2.31 8.04 -2.04
C ASP A 137 -3.40 6.97 -1.85
N VAL A 138 -3.89 6.41 -2.93
CA VAL A 138 -4.86 5.31 -2.91
C VAL A 138 -4.28 4.09 -3.62
N SER A 139 -4.66 2.87 -3.22
CA SER A 139 -4.03 1.65 -3.72
C SER A 139 -5.04 0.59 -4.11
N THR A 140 -4.77 -0.07 -5.23
CA THR A 140 -5.51 -1.25 -5.69
C THR A 140 -4.58 -2.23 -6.39
N ILE A 141 -4.95 -3.50 -6.36
CA ILE A 141 -4.28 -4.52 -7.18
C ILE A 141 -5.04 -4.75 -8.50
N LYS A 142 -6.34 -4.45 -8.52
CA LYS A 142 -7.22 -4.64 -9.68
C LYS A 142 -7.76 -3.30 -10.18
N LEU A 143 -6.93 -2.55 -10.94
CA LEU A 143 -7.44 -1.37 -11.64
C LEU A 143 -8.38 -1.79 -12.77
N ASN A 144 -9.58 -1.21 -12.80
CA ASN A 144 -10.58 -1.41 -13.84
C ASN A 144 -11.22 -0.09 -14.27
N SER A 145 -12.06 -0.13 -15.30
CA SER A 145 -12.74 1.04 -15.85
C SER A 145 -13.71 1.69 -14.85
N GLU A 146 -14.34 0.93 -13.97
CA GLU A 146 -15.25 1.46 -12.95
C GLU A 146 -14.48 2.29 -11.91
N ILE A 147 -13.40 1.74 -11.35
CA ILE A 147 -12.53 2.47 -10.40
C ILE A 147 -12.00 3.75 -11.04
N LEU A 148 -11.50 3.67 -12.28
CA LEU A 148 -11.00 4.85 -12.99
C LEU A 148 -12.08 5.91 -13.17
N LYS A 149 -13.26 5.52 -13.66
CA LYS A 149 -14.38 6.43 -13.88
C LYS A 149 -14.78 7.17 -12.60
N GLU A 150 -14.91 6.45 -11.49
CA GLU A 150 -15.23 7.05 -10.18
C GLU A 150 -14.16 8.03 -9.72
N LEU A 151 -12.87 7.67 -9.86
CA LEU A 151 -11.76 8.56 -9.50
C LEU A 151 -11.68 9.79 -10.40
N GLU A 152 -11.93 9.65 -11.70
CA GLU A 152 -11.92 10.77 -12.67
C GLU A 152 -13.08 11.74 -12.46
N GLN A 153 -14.25 11.23 -12.08
CA GLN A 153 -15.43 12.03 -11.77
C GLN A 153 -15.40 12.63 -10.36
N PHE A 154 -14.49 12.16 -9.51
CA PHE A 154 -14.38 12.62 -8.14
C PHE A 154 -13.99 14.11 -8.09
N LYS A 155 -14.82 14.93 -7.40
CA LYS A 155 -14.64 16.38 -7.34
C LYS A 155 -13.28 16.82 -6.80
N ASN A 156 -12.79 16.11 -5.78
CA ASN A 156 -11.53 16.40 -5.10
C ASN A 156 -10.37 15.53 -5.60
N LYS A 157 -10.42 15.03 -6.83
CA LYS A 157 -9.38 14.17 -7.42
C LYS A 157 -7.99 14.77 -7.40
N ASP A 158 -7.86 16.10 -7.46
CA ASP A 158 -6.58 16.81 -7.40
C ASP A 158 -5.88 16.67 -6.04
N LEU A 159 -6.59 16.26 -5.00
CA LEU A 159 -6.00 15.90 -3.71
C LEU A 159 -5.33 14.52 -3.76
N ILE A 160 -5.69 13.65 -4.71
CA ILE A 160 -5.08 12.34 -4.89
C ILE A 160 -3.73 12.54 -5.58
N ARG A 161 -2.66 12.31 -4.82
CA ARG A 161 -1.29 12.45 -5.28
C ARG A 161 -0.87 11.28 -6.15
N ASN A 162 -1.24 10.05 -5.79
CA ASN A 162 -0.97 8.86 -6.57
C ASN A 162 -2.14 7.86 -6.50
N VAL A 163 -2.45 7.27 -7.65
CA VAL A 163 -3.21 6.02 -7.74
C VAL A 163 -2.19 4.89 -7.89
N GLN A 164 -1.98 4.12 -6.83
CA GLN A 164 -1.03 3.02 -6.82
C GLN A 164 -1.67 1.73 -7.30
N ILE A 165 -1.04 1.08 -8.25
CA ILE A 165 -1.42 -0.26 -8.73
C ILE A 165 -0.31 -1.23 -8.31
N THR A 166 -0.65 -2.26 -7.54
CA THR A 166 0.31 -3.30 -7.18
C THR A 166 0.37 -4.34 -8.29
N PHE A 167 1.58 -4.59 -8.79
CA PHE A 167 1.86 -5.58 -9.82
C PHE A 167 2.82 -6.66 -9.29
N VAL A 168 2.49 -7.92 -9.55
CA VAL A 168 3.32 -9.08 -9.19
C VAL A 168 3.53 -10.03 -10.37
N SER A 169 2.54 -10.21 -11.27
CA SER A 169 2.62 -11.03 -12.47
C SER A 169 1.44 -10.75 -13.39
N ASP A 170 1.58 -11.00 -14.69
CA ASP A 170 0.50 -10.94 -15.69
C ASP A 170 0.15 -12.31 -16.29
N LYS A 171 0.73 -13.40 -15.75
CA LYS A 171 0.51 -14.77 -16.20
C LYS A 171 -0.64 -15.42 -15.44
N GLU A 172 -1.05 -16.62 -15.89
CA GLU A 172 -2.01 -17.48 -15.16
C GLU A 172 -1.62 -17.75 -13.70
N ASP A 173 -0.33 -17.65 -13.39
CA ASP A 173 0.21 -17.76 -12.04
C ASP A 173 -0.25 -16.64 -11.10
N ILE A 174 -0.78 -15.50 -11.62
CA ILE A 174 -1.32 -14.45 -10.75
C ILE A 174 -2.45 -14.97 -9.87
N ARG A 175 -3.27 -15.91 -10.36
CA ARG A 175 -4.37 -16.50 -9.59
C ARG A 175 -3.86 -17.35 -8.42
N LYS A 176 -2.70 -17.99 -8.60
CA LYS A 176 -2.05 -18.73 -7.52
C LYS A 176 -1.57 -17.81 -6.41
N LEU A 177 -1.20 -16.56 -6.76
CA LEU A 177 -0.73 -15.53 -5.82
C LEU A 177 -1.85 -14.68 -5.25
N ILE A 178 -2.94 -14.48 -6.01
CA ILE A 178 -4.08 -13.63 -5.64
C ILE A 178 -5.36 -14.40 -5.94
N PRO A 179 -5.86 -15.17 -4.97
CA PRO A 179 -7.02 -16.06 -5.16
C PRO A 179 -8.29 -15.35 -5.66
N TYR A 180 -8.50 -14.09 -5.26
CA TYR A 180 -9.67 -13.31 -5.70
C TYR A 180 -9.63 -12.92 -7.18
N MET A 181 -8.47 -12.95 -7.83
CA MET A 181 -8.34 -12.60 -9.25
C MET A 181 -8.83 -13.75 -10.14
N GLU A 182 -10.14 -14.00 -10.11
CA GLU A 182 -10.80 -15.05 -10.92
C GLU A 182 -10.90 -14.69 -12.40
N ASP A 183 -10.87 -13.38 -12.74
CA ASP A 183 -11.01 -12.90 -14.11
C ASP A 183 -9.83 -13.33 -14.98
N ARG A 184 -10.14 -14.05 -16.05
CA ARG A 184 -9.19 -14.51 -17.06
C ARG A 184 -8.51 -13.37 -17.84
N ILE A 185 -8.92 -12.13 -17.62
CA ILE A 185 -8.56 -10.94 -18.41
C ILE A 185 -7.58 -10.02 -17.68
N TYR A 186 -7.06 -10.41 -16.51
CA TYR A 186 -6.01 -9.60 -15.90
C TYR A 186 -4.74 -9.73 -16.72
N SER A 187 -4.50 -8.73 -17.56
CA SER A 187 -3.23 -8.55 -18.22
C SER A 187 -2.72 -7.14 -17.92
N PHE A 188 -1.42 -7.01 -17.73
CA PHE A 188 -0.83 -5.69 -17.50
C PHE A 188 -1.00 -4.77 -18.71
N SER A 189 -1.06 -5.32 -19.94
CA SER A 189 -1.36 -4.55 -21.15
C SER A 189 -2.73 -3.87 -21.09
N ASN A 190 -3.76 -4.54 -20.57
CA ASN A 190 -5.09 -3.94 -20.42
C ASN A 190 -5.06 -2.81 -19.36
N ILE A 191 -4.31 -2.99 -18.26
CA ILE A 191 -4.13 -1.94 -17.26
C ILE A 191 -3.37 -0.74 -17.85
N ALA A 192 -2.33 -0.98 -18.63
CA ALA A 192 -1.57 0.07 -19.30
C ALA A 192 -2.46 0.85 -20.30
N GLU A 193 -3.34 0.17 -21.02
CA GLU A 193 -4.30 0.80 -21.91
C GLU A 193 -5.33 1.67 -21.16
N LEU A 194 -5.86 1.17 -20.05
CA LEU A 194 -6.73 1.96 -19.16
C LEU A 194 -6.02 3.23 -18.68
N MET A 195 -4.78 3.12 -18.19
CA MET A 195 -3.98 4.28 -17.75
C MET A 195 -3.70 5.25 -18.91
N LYS A 196 -3.40 4.73 -20.12
CA LYS A 196 -3.15 5.55 -21.31
C LYS A 196 -4.36 6.42 -21.65
N ASN A 197 -5.55 5.85 -21.60
CA ASN A 197 -6.80 6.51 -21.93
C ASN A 197 -7.39 7.34 -20.79
N SER A 198 -6.86 7.21 -19.57
CA SER A 198 -7.31 7.95 -18.40
C SER A 198 -6.96 9.44 -18.46
N MET A 199 -7.81 10.29 -17.88
CA MET A 199 -7.53 11.70 -17.62
C MET A 199 -6.54 11.89 -16.46
N LEU A 200 -6.34 10.89 -15.62
CA LEU A 200 -5.35 10.93 -14.55
C LEU A 200 -3.94 10.73 -15.12
N SER A 201 -2.96 11.38 -14.50
CA SER A 201 -1.54 11.33 -14.90
C SER A 201 -0.59 11.02 -13.73
N ASN A 202 -1.13 10.48 -12.64
CA ASN A 202 -0.42 10.33 -11.38
C ASN A 202 -0.45 8.88 -10.88
N PHE A 203 -0.21 7.94 -11.79
CA PHE A 203 -0.15 6.52 -11.45
C PHE A 203 1.20 6.14 -10.86
N ARG A 204 1.18 5.26 -9.87
CA ARG A 204 2.36 4.62 -9.32
C ARG A 204 2.21 3.11 -9.42
N ILE A 205 3.11 2.45 -10.13
CA ILE A 205 3.14 0.99 -10.18
C ILE A 205 4.02 0.50 -9.03
N ASN A 206 3.46 -0.26 -8.11
CA ASN A 206 4.21 -0.94 -7.07
C ASN A 206 4.57 -2.35 -7.56
N TYR A 207 5.77 -2.50 -8.11
CA TYR A 207 6.31 -3.79 -8.55
C TYR A 207 6.88 -4.51 -7.33
N VAL A 208 6.14 -5.49 -6.81
CA VAL A 208 6.61 -6.34 -5.70
C VAL A 208 7.44 -7.46 -6.29
N MET A 209 8.77 -7.39 -6.10
CA MET A 209 9.69 -8.36 -6.70
C MET A 209 9.79 -9.61 -5.82
N ILE A 210 9.46 -10.75 -6.42
CA ILE A 210 9.38 -12.07 -5.78
C ILE A 210 10.33 -13.02 -6.51
N LYS A 211 11.24 -13.64 -5.76
CA LYS A 211 12.26 -14.54 -6.30
C LYS A 211 11.65 -15.73 -7.02
N GLY A 212 12.13 -15.99 -8.25
CA GLY A 212 11.64 -17.07 -9.09
C GLY A 212 10.25 -16.85 -9.72
N VAL A 213 9.63 -15.70 -9.47
CA VAL A 213 8.30 -15.37 -10.00
C VAL A 213 8.40 -14.28 -11.08
N ASN A 214 8.95 -13.12 -10.71
CA ASN A 214 8.99 -11.94 -11.58
C ASN A 214 10.36 -11.22 -11.58
N ASP A 215 11.40 -11.87 -11.14
CA ASP A 215 12.79 -11.40 -11.02
C ASP A 215 13.66 -11.79 -12.23
N ASN A 216 13.11 -11.82 -13.45
CA ASN A 216 13.83 -12.25 -14.63
C ASN A 216 13.61 -11.31 -15.84
N ASN A 217 14.59 -11.31 -16.76
CA ASN A 217 14.64 -10.42 -17.91
C ASN A 217 13.43 -10.55 -18.85
N GLU A 218 12.84 -11.74 -19.02
CA GLU A 218 11.68 -11.94 -19.87
C GLU A 218 10.47 -11.17 -19.34
N MET A 219 10.20 -11.28 -18.04
CA MET A 219 9.12 -10.57 -17.36
C MET A 219 9.36 -9.06 -17.39
N TRP A 220 10.59 -8.61 -17.11
CA TRP A 220 10.94 -7.20 -17.12
C TRP A 220 10.78 -6.57 -18.50
N SER A 221 11.21 -7.26 -19.56
CA SER A 221 11.07 -6.77 -20.94
C SER A 221 9.60 -6.62 -21.34
N LYS A 222 8.75 -7.59 -21.02
CA LYS A 222 7.30 -7.52 -21.27
C LYS A 222 6.65 -6.36 -20.50
N PHE A 223 7.02 -6.21 -19.23
CA PHE A 223 6.51 -5.14 -18.38
C PHE A 223 6.93 -3.77 -18.90
N ILE A 224 8.22 -3.56 -19.24
CA ILE A 224 8.77 -2.31 -19.76
C ILE A 224 8.09 -1.93 -21.07
N ASN A 225 7.87 -2.87 -22.00
CA ASN A 225 7.21 -2.61 -23.28
C ASN A 225 5.81 -2.02 -23.10
N ASN A 226 5.07 -2.45 -22.09
CA ASN A 226 3.77 -1.86 -21.78
C ASN A 226 3.91 -0.45 -21.15
N LEU A 227 4.95 -0.22 -20.37
CA LEU A 227 5.15 1.06 -19.66
C LEU A 227 5.64 2.18 -20.56
N ILE A 228 6.40 1.89 -21.62
CA ILE A 228 6.91 2.90 -22.56
C ILE A 228 5.79 3.77 -23.10
N LEU A 229 4.63 3.20 -23.36
CA LEU A 229 3.46 3.91 -23.91
C LEU A 229 2.82 4.90 -22.94
N ILE A 230 3.12 4.78 -21.65
CA ILE A 230 2.50 5.55 -20.57
C ILE A 230 3.54 6.16 -19.60
N LYS A 231 4.82 6.19 -19.98
CA LYS A 231 5.93 6.59 -19.10
C LYS A 231 5.75 7.97 -18.46
N ASP A 232 5.10 8.90 -19.16
CA ASP A 232 4.86 10.26 -18.67
C ASP A 232 3.74 10.35 -17.62
N LYS A 233 2.93 9.30 -17.47
CA LYS A 233 1.82 9.21 -16.51
C LYS A 233 2.17 8.38 -15.27
N ILE A 234 3.32 7.70 -15.26
CA ILE A 234 3.63 6.69 -14.25
C ILE A 234 4.96 6.93 -13.56
N LYS A 235 5.07 6.32 -12.38
CA LYS A 235 6.33 6.08 -11.68
C LYS A 235 6.34 4.66 -11.14
N VAL A 236 7.43 3.93 -11.32
CA VAL A 236 7.59 2.58 -10.79
C VAL A 236 8.26 2.64 -9.41
N ARG A 237 7.62 2.02 -8.42
CA ARG A 237 8.19 1.71 -7.11
C ARG A 237 8.58 0.24 -7.15
N ILE A 238 9.85 -0.08 -7.06
CA ILE A 238 10.34 -1.46 -6.95
C ILE A 238 10.40 -1.80 -5.47
N SER A 239 9.55 -2.71 -5.03
CA SER A 239 9.47 -3.12 -3.63
C SER A 239 10.00 -4.52 -3.45
N LYS A 240 10.86 -4.70 -2.45
CA LYS A 240 11.23 -6.03 -1.96
C LYS A 240 10.00 -6.67 -1.30
N LEU A 241 9.79 -7.97 -1.53
CA LEU A 241 8.78 -8.72 -0.79
C LEU A 241 9.08 -8.68 0.71
N ASN A 242 8.08 -8.39 1.53
CA ASN A 242 8.20 -8.58 2.98
C ASN A 242 8.06 -10.07 3.33
N GLU A 243 8.91 -10.55 4.22
CA GLU A 243 8.81 -11.91 4.75
C GLU A 243 7.74 -11.93 5.84
N THR A 244 6.52 -12.33 5.46
CA THR A 244 5.35 -12.45 6.31
C THR A 244 5.05 -13.92 6.61
N LYS A 245 4.24 -14.21 7.63
CA LYS A 245 3.72 -15.59 7.87
C LYS A 245 3.08 -16.16 6.60
N SER A 246 2.34 -15.33 5.85
CA SER A 246 1.71 -15.71 4.58
C SER A 246 2.74 -16.05 3.51
N SER A 247 3.72 -15.16 3.26
CA SER A 247 4.75 -15.42 2.25
C SER A 247 5.56 -16.69 2.56
N GLN A 248 5.85 -16.95 3.83
CA GLN A 248 6.53 -18.16 4.31
C GLN A 248 5.68 -19.41 4.08
N LYS A 249 4.38 -19.37 4.44
CA LYS A 249 3.40 -20.46 4.21
C LYS A 249 3.36 -20.90 2.73
N TYR A 250 3.50 -19.95 1.81
CA TYR A 250 3.49 -20.21 0.36
C TYR A 250 4.88 -20.29 -0.28
N ASN A 251 5.94 -20.37 0.52
CA ASN A 251 7.34 -20.45 0.07
C ASN A 251 7.75 -19.30 -0.88
N LEU A 252 7.16 -18.12 -0.73
CA LEU A 252 7.52 -16.93 -1.47
C LEU A 252 8.74 -16.27 -0.81
N LYS A 253 9.74 -15.94 -1.62
CA LYS A 253 10.99 -15.34 -1.13
C LYS A 253 11.21 -13.97 -1.78
N PRO A 254 11.83 -13.01 -1.06
CA PRO A 254 12.23 -11.75 -1.65
C PRO A 254 13.30 -11.98 -2.72
N ALA A 255 13.25 -11.21 -3.80
CA ALA A 255 14.31 -11.16 -4.80
C ALA A 255 15.59 -10.54 -4.21
N ASP A 256 16.72 -10.82 -4.84
CA ASP A 256 18.03 -10.28 -4.43
C ASP A 256 18.08 -8.76 -4.76
N ILE A 257 18.84 -8.01 -3.98
CA ILE A 257 18.97 -6.56 -4.20
C ILE A 257 19.61 -6.27 -5.57
N SER A 258 20.55 -7.11 -6.00
CA SER A 258 21.18 -7.02 -7.33
C SER A 258 20.16 -7.09 -8.47
N ASP A 259 19.12 -7.93 -8.36
CA ASP A 259 18.09 -8.06 -9.36
C ASP A 259 17.19 -6.80 -9.39
N MET A 260 16.90 -6.26 -8.21
CA MET A 260 16.17 -4.99 -8.10
C MET A 260 16.94 -3.82 -8.71
N GLU A 261 18.26 -3.76 -8.50
CA GLU A 261 19.15 -2.74 -9.06
C GLU A 261 19.24 -2.87 -10.59
N GLN A 262 19.38 -4.10 -11.10
CA GLN A 262 19.38 -4.38 -12.54
C GLN A 262 18.06 -3.93 -13.18
N PHE A 263 16.93 -4.28 -12.58
CA PHE A 263 15.62 -3.87 -13.07
C PHE A 263 15.43 -2.35 -13.02
N SER A 264 15.86 -1.70 -11.93
CA SER A 264 15.85 -0.23 -11.80
C SER A 264 16.65 0.44 -12.92
N LYS A 265 17.83 -0.12 -13.24
CA LYS A 265 18.66 0.37 -14.36
C LYS A 265 17.94 0.21 -15.69
N LEU A 266 17.35 -0.96 -15.97
CA LEU A 266 16.60 -1.19 -17.20
C LEU A 266 15.42 -0.23 -17.36
N LEU A 267 14.68 0.06 -16.30
CA LEU A 267 13.62 1.07 -16.32
C LEU A 267 14.17 2.46 -16.66
N THR A 268 15.27 2.84 -16.04
CA THR A 268 15.93 4.14 -16.28
C THR A 268 16.44 4.27 -17.71
N ASP A 269 17.10 3.22 -18.23
CA ASP A 269 17.60 3.18 -19.61
C ASP A 269 16.47 3.31 -20.67
N ASN A 270 15.23 2.93 -20.30
CA ASN A 270 14.03 3.12 -21.12
C ASN A 270 13.26 4.44 -20.83
N GLY A 271 13.82 5.33 -20.01
CA GLY A 271 13.23 6.62 -19.67
C GLY A 271 12.02 6.53 -18.74
N ILE A 272 11.88 5.43 -17.99
CA ILE A 272 10.79 5.22 -17.04
C ILE A 272 11.24 5.65 -15.65
N ALA A 273 10.53 6.62 -15.06
CA ALA A 273 10.81 7.09 -13.72
C ALA A 273 10.59 5.97 -12.69
N ASN A 274 11.60 5.70 -11.87
CA ASN A 274 11.52 4.64 -10.87
C ASN A 274 12.33 4.94 -9.59
N TYR A 275 12.11 4.12 -8.56
CA TYR A 275 12.88 4.11 -7.33
C TYR A 275 12.72 2.78 -6.60
N MET A 276 13.76 2.37 -5.87
CA MET A 276 13.69 1.23 -4.98
C MET A 276 13.11 1.64 -3.63
N PHE A 277 12.30 0.77 -3.07
CA PHE A 277 11.72 0.92 -1.74
C PHE A 277 12.13 -0.25 -0.86
N TYR A 278 12.69 0.09 0.28
CA TYR A 278 13.09 -0.87 1.31
C TYR A 278 12.11 -0.77 2.49
N SER A 279 11.63 -1.90 2.93
CA SER A 279 10.82 -2.02 4.14
C SER A 279 11.66 -1.74 5.40
N SER A 280 10.99 -1.49 6.51
CA SER A 280 11.65 -1.43 7.82
C SER A 280 12.40 -2.73 8.10
N LYS A 281 13.52 -2.62 8.81
CA LYS A 281 14.27 -3.79 9.32
C LYS A 281 13.53 -4.49 10.46
N ASN A 282 12.64 -3.77 11.14
CA ASN A 282 11.75 -4.35 12.14
C ASN A 282 10.46 -4.77 11.41
N ASP A 283 10.20 -6.07 11.35
CA ASP A 283 9.09 -6.64 10.57
C ASP A 283 7.74 -6.12 11.05
N ASN A 284 7.53 -5.99 12.35
CA ASN A 284 6.28 -5.47 12.94
C ASN A 284 5.96 -4.02 12.53
N MET A 285 6.94 -3.28 12.03
CA MET A 285 6.76 -1.92 11.51
C MET A 285 6.33 -1.87 10.03
N ASN A 286 6.28 -3.02 9.34
CA ASN A 286 5.80 -3.10 7.96
C ASN A 286 4.26 -3.24 7.93
N CYS A 287 3.67 -2.95 6.76
CA CYS A 287 2.21 -2.93 6.58
C CYS A 287 1.56 -4.28 6.90
N GLY A 288 0.58 -4.29 7.80
CA GLY A 288 -0.25 -5.44 8.15
C GLY A 288 0.47 -6.53 8.97
N GLN A 289 1.76 -6.40 9.28
CA GLN A 289 2.49 -7.46 9.96
C GLN A 289 2.16 -7.51 11.45
N LEU A 290 2.02 -6.37 12.10
CA LEU A 290 1.70 -6.29 13.52
C LEU A 290 0.33 -6.91 13.82
N ILE A 291 -0.71 -6.51 13.09
CA ILE A 291 -2.06 -7.07 13.28
C ILE A 291 -2.14 -8.56 12.91
N SER A 292 -1.34 -9.03 11.95
CA SER A 292 -1.30 -10.44 11.59
C SER A 292 -0.75 -11.32 12.71
N GLU A 293 0.12 -10.79 13.59
CA GLU A 293 0.58 -11.47 14.79
C GLU A 293 -0.54 -11.57 15.84
N VAL A 294 -1.21 -10.45 16.12
CA VAL A 294 -2.32 -10.39 17.07
C VAL A 294 -3.45 -11.35 16.68
N CYS A 295 -3.86 -11.37 15.40
CA CYS A 295 -4.93 -12.25 14.92
C CYS A 295 -4.56 -13.74 15.00
N THR A 296 -3.27 -14.10 14.87
CA THR A 296 -2.86 -15.52 14.95
C THR A 296 -2.73 -16.01 16.40
N GLU A 297 -2.45 -15.12 17.35
CA GLU A 297 -2.39 -15.47 18.78
C GLU A 297 -3.79 -15.73 19.36
N THR A 298 -4.80 -14.95 18.95
CA THR A 298 -6.18 -15.13 19.42
C THR A 298 -6.82 -16.42 18.92
N THR A 299 -6.47 -16.90 17.72
CA THR A 299 -6.93 -18.21 17.22
C THR A 299 -6.23 -19.41 17.87
N SER A 300 -5.04 -19.24 18.43
CA SER A 300 -4.34 -20.31 19.18
C SER A 300 -4.81 -20.47 20.63
N CYS A 301 -5.42 -19.44 21.22
CA CYS A 301 -5.94 -19.50 22.60
C CYS A 301 -7.27 -20.28 22.74
N GLU A 302 -8.03 -20.50 21.67
CA GLU A 302 -9.29 -21.26 21.74
C GLU A 302 -9.12 -22.79 21.64
N CYS A 303 -7.91 -23.29 21.37
CA CYS A 303 -7.64 -24.73 21.22
C CYS A 303 -7.12 -25.43 22.49
N GLU A 304 -6.94 -24.74 23.61
CA GLU A 304 -6.44 -25.36 24.85
C GLU A 304 -7.49 -25.62 25.93
N ASN A 305 -8.79 -25.42 25.64
CA ASN A 305 -9.86 -25.73 26.57
C ASN A 305 -10.98 -26.53 25.90
N VAL A 306 -10.69 -27.77 25.50
CA VAL A 306 -11.69 -28.84 25.40
C VAL A 306 -11.09 -30.16 25.86
#